data_87d9abfc74ad93e6303674d6972393d8
#
_entry.id   87d9abfc74ad93e6303674d6972393d8
#
_cell.length_a   1.000
_cell.length_b   1.000
_cell.length_c   1.000
_cell.angle_alpha   90.00
_cell.angle_beta   90.00
_cell.angle_gamma   90.00
#
_symmetry.space_group_name_H-M   'P 1'
#
loop_
_entity.id
_entity.type
_entity.pdbx_description
1 polymer ?
#
loop_
_entity_poly.entity_id
_entity_poly.type
_entity_poly.pdbx_seq_one_letter_code
_entity_poly.pdbx_strand_id
1 'polypeptide(L)'
;AEAMGARFRAAGFPAQDIHVLGPADAPAKHNLVVRYRGRGRGKPILLLAHLDVVQALRADWPRDPFELREENGYFLGRGVADDKSMAAMLTANLLRYKAEGWVPERDLILALTADEEGGGHNGVSWLIANHRALIDAEYAINEGGGGTLQGDEPQFHSIQAAEKVYVDFTLTVRNTGGHSSVPRKDNAIYSLAAALQRIQAHTFPVELNNVTRPFFEQTAKVEMPSLATAMRAVAANPADTTAARLVSMDPRYAAMLRTTCVATMLSGGHAPNALPQTATANVNCRIVPTSKTSDVQAVLERVVNDSTVVITTTSRDRTDGAPGPIHPAVLAATVQLTNRMFNGVPVIPTMSTGATDGYRLRNAGIPTYGVSGIFSMTGETNAHGRDEKLRVKSFYDGLAFLYELVRLVAGPNPPGPVS
;
A
#
# COMPACT_ATOMS: atom_id res chain seq x y z
N ALA A 1 -7.04 16.18 11.75
CA ALA A 1 -7.64 15.47 12.88
C ALA A 1 -8.70 16.34 13.59
N GLU A 2 -8.36 17.54 14.07
CA GLU A 2 -9.25 18.41 14.86
C GLU A 2 -10.56 18.76 14.14
N ALA A 3 -10.49 19.20 12.89
CA ALA A 3 -11.68 19.54 12.10
C ALA A 3 -12.63 18.35 11.93
N MET A 4 -12.09 17.15 11.79
CA MET A 4 -12.88 15.92 11.69
C MET A 4 -13.47 15.55 13.05
N GLY A 5 -12.70 15.67 14.14
CA GLY A 5 -13.22 15.47 15.50
C GLY A 5 -14.36 16.43 15.85
N ALA A 6 -14.29 17.68 15.41
CA ALA A 6 -15.37 18.65 15.60
C ALA A 6 -16.68 18.23 14.90
N ARG A 7 -16.60 17.61 13.69
CA ARG A 7 -17.79 17.07 13.00
C ARG A 7 -18.48 15.96 13.80
N PHE A 8 -17.71 15.05 14.39
CA PHE A 8 -18.26 13.97 15.23
C PHE A 8 -18.88 14.52 16.52
N ARG A 9 -18.25 15.51 17.16
CA ARG A 9 -18.83 16.21 18.32
C ARG A 9 -20.17 16.88 17.96
N ALA A 10 -20.20 17.61 16.84
CA ALA A 10 -21.42 18.26 16.35
C ALA A 10 -22.55 17.26 16.02
N ALA A 11 -22.19 16.04 15.57
CA ALA A 11 -23.16 14.97 15.32
C ALA A 11 -23.59 14.21 16.58
N GLY A 12 -23.18 14.64 17.77
CA GLY A 12 -23.60 14.05 19.03
C GLY A 12 -22.94 12.71 19.38
N PHE A 13 -21.73 12.46 18.89
CA PHE A 13 -20.91 11.36 19.41
C PHE A 13 -20.44 11.69 20.83
N PRO A 14 -20.42 10.71 21.76
CA PRO A 14 -19.96 10.95 23.13
C PRO A 14 -18.49 11.41 23.16
N ALA A 15 -18.19 12.39 24.02
CA ALA A 15 -16.84 12.96 24.11
C ALA A 15 -15.77 11.91 24.45
N GLN A 16 -16.10 10.91 25.28
CA GLN A 16 -15.22 9.80 25.65
C GLN A 16 -14.95 8.82 24.50
N ASP A 17 -15.65 8.94 23.39
CA ASP A 17 -15.48 8.10 22.20
C ASP A 17 -14.75 8.85 21.06
N ILE A 18 -14.30 10.09 21.30
CA ILE A 18 -13.59 10.93 20.34
C ILE A 18 -12.24 11.32 20.91
N HIS A 19 -11.17 10.82 20.30
CA HIS A 19 -9.81 11.06 20.74
C HIS A 19 -9.01 11.72 19.60
N VAL A 20 -8.53 12.95 19.84
CA VAL A 20 -7.53 13.62 18.99
C VAL A 20 -6.22 13.60 19.75
N LEU A 21 -5.23 12.86 19.25
CA LEU A 21 -4.01 12.58 19.99
C LEU A 21 -2.86 12.22 19.05
N GLY A 22 -1.65 12.50 19.50
CA GLY A 22 -0.43 12.26 18.71
C GLY A 22 0.83 12.52 19.53
N PRO A 23 2.01 12.41 18.90
CA PRO A 23 3.28 12.62 19.58
C PRO A 23 3.41 14.08 20.05
N ALA A 24 3.89 14.26 21.28
CA ALA A 24 4.03 15.60 21.89
C ALA A 24 5.06 16.48 21.18
N ASP A 25 6.08 15.89 20.60
CA ASP A 25 7.14 16.53 19.82
C ASP A 25 6.73 16.86 18.37
N ALA A 26 5.57 16.37 17.92
CA ALA A 26 5.03 16.62 16.58
C ALA A 26 3.53 16.98 16.61
N PRO A 27 3.12 18.12 17.16
CA PRO A 27 1.69 18.45 17.34
C PRO A 27 0.89 18.59 16.05
N ALA A 28 1.55 18.77 14.90
CA ALA A 28 0.91 18.75 13.59
C ALA A 28 0.56 17.33 13.10
N LYS A 29 1.08 16.29 13.76
CA LYS A 29 0.91 14.87 13.40
C LYS A 29 -0.10 14.16 14.30
N HIS A 30 -1.20 14.84 14.63
CA HIS A 30 -2.27 14.26 15.42
C HIS A 30 -3.17 13.33 14.57
N ASN A 31 -3.56 12.24 15.22
CA ASN A 31 -4.53 11.27 14.73
C ASN A 31 -5.90 11.55 15.32
N LEU A 32 -6.96 11.13 14.65
CA LEU A 32 -8.30 11.07 15.22
C LEU A 32 -8.71 9.61 15.36
N VAL A 33 -9.17 9.21 16.55
CA VAL A 33 -9.82 7.92 16.77
C VAL A 33 -11.22 8.16 17.29
N VAL A 34 -12.22 7.59 16.60
CA VAL A 34 -13.63 7.68 16.98
C VAL A 34 -14.21 6.29 17.14
N ARG A 35 -14.87 6.03 18.25
CA ARG A 35 -15.60 4.77 18.47
C ARG A 35 -17.11 4.98 18.29
N TYR A 36 -17.71 4.25 17.37
CA TYR A 36 -19.15 4.12 17.22
C TYR A 36 -19.60 2.82 17.88
N ARG A 37 -20.30 2.97 19.02
CA ARG A 37 -20.67 1.83 19.86
C ARG A 37 -21.78 1.00 19.25
N GLY A 38 -21.56 -0.31 19.21
CA GLY A 38 -22.52 -1.32 18.82
C GLY A 38 -23.17 -2.02 20.02
N ARG A 39 -23.74 -3.19 19.77
CA ARG A 39 -24.37 -4.06 20.79
C ARG A 39 -23.38 -4.90 21.58
N GLY A 40 -22.07 -4.77 21.33
CA GLY A 40 -21.01 -5.51 22.02
C GLY A 40 -20.91 -6.99 21.62
N ARG A 41 -21.43 -7.37 20.46
CA ARG A 41 -21.40 -8.75 19.96
C ARG A 41 -20.16 -8.99 19.08
N GLY A 42 -19.03 -9.27 19.68
CA GLY A 42 -17.74 -9.53 19.02
C GLY A 42 -16.75 -8.38 19.13
N LYS A 43 -15.54 -8.60 18.61
CA LYS A 43 -14.50 -7.59 18.58
C LYS A 43 -14.85 -6.47 17.60
N PRO A 44 -14.38 -5.24 17.83
CA PRO A 44 -14.57 -4.12 16.91
C PRO A 44 -14.03 -4.39 15.50
N ILE A 45 -14.52 -3.62 14.54
CA ILE A 45 -13.91 -3.47 13.21
C ILE A 45 -13.25 -2.11 13.15
N LEU A 46 -11.98 -2.07 12.70
CA LEU A 46 -11.25 -0.83 12.49
C LEU A 46 -11.44 -0.35 11.03
N LEU A 47 -11.83 0.90 10.87
CA LEU A 47 -11.90 1.61 9.61
C LEU A 47 -10.74 2.61 9.61
N LEU A 48 -9.79 2.45 8.71
CA LEU A 48 -8.54 3.20 8.69
C LEU A 48 -8.41 3.99 7.39
N ALA A 49 -7.95 5.22 7.49
CA ALA A 49 -7.53 6.07 6.38
C ALA A 49 -6.50 7.08 6.88
N HIS A 50 -5.63 7.60 5.99
CA HIS A 50 -4.68 8.63 6.38
C HIS A 50 -5.10 10.03 5.93
N LEU A 51 -4.61 11.05 6.66
CA LEU A 51 -4.95 12.46 6.43
C LEU A 51 -3.84 13.24 5.72
N ASP A 52 -2.61 12.77 5.85
CA ASP A 52 -1.47 13.40 5.20
C ASP A 52 -1.45 13.09 3.69
N VAL A 53 -0.56 13.72 3.00
CA VAL A 53 -0.38 13.58 1.55
C VAL A 53 1.09 13.79 1.21
N VAL A 54 1.57 13.18 0.12
CA VAL A 54 2.90 13.50 -0.40
C VAL A 54 3.00 14.98 -0.77
N GLN A 55 4.20 15.52 -0.67
CA GLN A 55 4.47 16.91 -0.99
C GLN A 55 4.03 17.26 -2.42
N ALA A 56 3.42 18.42 -2.57
CA ALA A 56 3.09 19.01 -3.86
C ALA A 56 3.63 20.45 -3.91
N LEU A 57 4.56 20.70 -4.84
CA LEU A 57 5.09 22.03 -5.04
C LEU A 57 4.15 22.82 -5.94
N ARG A 58 3.70 23.98 -5.47
CA ARG A 58 2.76 24.85 -6.22
C ARG A 58 3.25 25.16 -7.65
N ALA A 59 4.57 25.31 -7.81
CA ALA A 59 5.19 25.61 -9.10
C ALA A 59 5.06 24.49 -10.13
N ASP A 60 4.88 23.24 -9.68
CA ASP A 60 4.75 22.08 -10.57
C ASP A 60 3.31 21.83 -11.03
N TRP A 61 2.33 22.54 -10.44
CA TRP A 61 0.92 22.35 -10.71
C TRP A 61 0.34 23.52 -11.48
N PRO A 62 -0.57 23.28 -12.45
CA PRO A 62 -1.25 24.34 -13.18
C PRO A 62 -2.21 25.15 -12.29
N ARG A 63 -2.58 24.58 -11.13
CA ARG A 63 -3.50 25.15 -10.12
C ARG A 63 -2.96 24.89 -8.72
N ASP A 64 -3.62 25.48 -7.69
CA ASP A 64 -3.28 25.15 -6.31
C ASP A 64 -3.57 23.68 -6.02
N PRO A 65 -2.57 22.84 -5.68
CA PRO A 65 -2.77 21.42 -5.42
C PRO A 65 -3.64 21.12 -4.20
N PHE A 66 -3.78 22.07 -3.27
CA PHE A 66 -4.53 21.90 -2.03
C PHE A 66 -5.94 22.50 -2.07
N GLU A 67 -6.37 23.01 -3.21
CA GLU A 67 -7.73 23.45 -3.47
C GLU A 67 -8.49 22.35 -4.23
N LEU A 68 -9.48 21.73 -3.57
CA LEU A 68 -10.34 20.74 -4.22
C LEU A 68 -11.18 21.41 -5.32
N ARG A 69 -11.14 20.86 -6.52
CA ARG A 69 -11.98 21.27 -7.65
C ARG A 69 -12.70 20.09 -8.27
N GLU A 70 -13.86 20.37 -8.79
CA GLU A 70 -14.63 19.43 -9.63
C GLU A 70 -14.65 19.96 -11.06
N GLU A 71 -14.02 19.23 -11.97
CA GLU A 71 -13.93 19.59 -13.39
C GLU A 71 -14.05 18.33 -14.25
N ASN A 72 -14.84 18.40 -15.31
CA ASN A 72 -14.98 17.33 -16.31
C ASN A 72 -15.28 15.94 -15.72
N GLY A 73 -16.04 15.87 -14.63
CA GLY A 73 -16.40 14.62 -13.97
C GLY A 73 -15.31 14.05 -13.05
N TYR A 74 -14.30 14.85 -12.71
CA TYR A 74 -13.23 14.49 -11.77
C TYR A 74 -13.14 15.49 -10.61
N PHE A 75 -12.88 14.97 -9.43
CA PHE A 75 -12.26 15.72 -8.35
C PHE A 75 -10.77 15.82 -8.61
N LEU A 76 -10.22 17.02 -8.48
CA LEU A 76 -8.82 17.37 -8.73
C LEU A 76 -8.21 17.99 -7.49
N GLY A 77 -7.01 17.55 -7.13
CA GLY A 77 -6.24 18.06 -6.00
C GLY A 77 -5.37 16.99 -5.36
N ARG A 78 -4.34 17.38 -4.63
CA ARG A 78 -3.47 16.46 -3.91
C ARG A 78 -4.25 15.78 -2.78
N GLY A 79 -4.20 14.43 -2.75
CA GLY A 79 -4.89 13.61 -1.77
C GLY A 79 -6.34 13.27 -2.13
N VAL A 80 -6.83 13.64 -3.33
CA VAL A 80 -8.20 13.28 -3.73
C VAL A 80 -8.34 11.79 -4.01
N ALA A 81 -7.26 11.11 -4.41
CA ALA A 81 -7.23 9.67 -4.58
C ALA A 81 -6.54 8.99 -3.39
N ASP A 82 -5.49 9.60 -2.86
CA ASP A 82 -4.60 9.05 -1.85
C ASP A 82 -4.43 10.02 -0.67
N ASP A 83 -5.15 9.88 0.48
CA ASP A 83 -6.27 8.96 0.77
C ASP A 83 -7.46 9.72 1.39
N LYS A 84 -7.55 11.05 1.16
CA LYS A 84 -8.64 11.88 1.72
C LYS A 84 -10.02 11.47 1.23
N SER A 85 -10.12 10.83 0.05
CA SER A 85 -11.40 10.28 -0.42
C SER A 85 -11.93 9.22 0.53
N MET A 86 -11.10 8.25 0.92
CA MET A 86 -11.52 7.20 1.85
C MET A 86 -11.79 7.77 3.25
N ALA A 87 -10.94 8.68 3.72
CA ALA A 87 -11.17 9.39 4.98
C ALA A 87 -12.54 10.11 5.00
N ALA A 88 -12.90 10.77 3.88
CA ALA A 88 -14.19 11.46 3.73
C ALA A 88 -15.36 10.46 3.68
N MET A 89 -15.24 9.39 2.90
CA MET A 89 -16.29 8.36 2.77
C MET A 89 -16.57 7.67 4.11
N LEU A 90 -15.53 7.23 4.82
CA LEU A 90 -15.67 6.56 6.11
C LEU A 90 -16.27 7.50 7.16
N THR A 91 -15.84 8.76 7.20
CA THR A 91 -16.40 9.77 8.08
C THR A 91 -17.87 10.00 7.78
N ALA A 92 -18.23 10.26 6.52
CA ALA A 92 -19.59 10.51 6.10
C ALA A 92 -20.53 9.33 6.44
N ASN A 93 -20.06 8.10 6.24
CA ASN A 93 -20.82 6.90 6.54
C ASN A 93 -21.06 6.73 8.05
N LEU A 94 -20.05 6.98 8.91
CA LEU A 94 -20.25 6.92 10.36
C LEU A 94 -21.26 7.99 10.85
N LEU A 95 -21.16 9.21 10.32
CA LEU A 95 -22.12 10.28 10.63
C LEU A 95 -23.53 9.89 10.17
N ARG A 96 -23.65 9.29 9.00
CA ARG A 96 -24.91 8.82 8.44
C ARG A 96 -25.52 7.69 9.29
N TYR A 97 -24.75 6.68 9.71
CA TYR A 97 -25.24 5.62 10.60
C TYR A 97 -25.81 6.20 11.90
N LYS A 98 -25.13 7.20 12.46
CA LYS A 98 -25.60 7.89 13.67
C LYS A 98 -26.92 8.62 13.41
N ALA A 99 -27.03 9.35 12.31
CA ALA A 99 -28.25 10.09 11.94
C ALA A 99 -29.43 9.15 11.66
N GLU A 100 -29.19 7.99 11.07
CA GLU A 100 -30.20 6.96 10.79
C GLU A 100 -30.56 6.12 12.03
N GLY A 101 -29.85 6.28 13.14
CA GLY A 101 -30.06 5.48 14.36
C GLY A 101 -29.68 4.01 14.22
N TRP A 102 -28.85 3.66 13.21
CA TRP A 102 -28.40 2.28 13.05
C TRP A 102 -27.40 1.90 14.13
N VAL A 103 -27.64 0.78 14.83
CA VAL A 103 -26.74 0.25 15.86
C VAL A 103 -26.14 -1.06 15.34
N PRO A 104 -24.82 -1.11 15.09
CA PRO A 104 -24.15 -2.33 14.66
C PRO A 104 -24.10 -3.39 15.77
N GLU A 105 -23.87 -4.64 15.42
CA GLU A 105 -23.71 -5.71 16.42
C GLU A 105 -22.38 -5.61 17.18
N ARG A 106 -21.35 -5.03 16.57
CA ARG A 106 -20.02 -4.79 17.13
C ARG A 106 -19.62 -3.33 16.98
N ASP A 107 -18.72 -2.86 17.82
CA ASP A 107 -18.23 -1.49 17.72
C ASP A 107 -17.50 -1.27 16.37
N LEU A 108 -17.65 -0.07 15.83
CA LEU A 108 -16.82 0.42 14.73
C LEU A 108 -15.83 1.43 15.30
N ILE A 109 -14.57 1.31 14.91
CA ILE A 109 -13.52 2.27 15.24
C ILE A 109 -13.09 2.93 13.94
N LEU A 110 -13.21 4.26 13.86
CA LEU A 110 -12.60 5.03 12.78
C LEU A 110 -11.26 5.58 13.28
N ALA A 111 -10.18 5.29 12.60
CA ALA A 111 -8.89 5.93 12.80
C ALA A 111 -8.52 6.72 11.55
N LEU A 112 -8.36 8.03 11.70
CA LEU A 112 -7.80 8.90 10.68
C LEU A 112 -6.40 9.30 11.12
N THR A 113 -5.39 8.78 10.43
CA THR A 113 -4.00 8.81 10.87
C THR A 113 -3.16 9.86 10.12
N ALA A 114 -2.02 10.19 10.67
CA ALA A 114 -1.06 11.11 10.11
C ALA A 114 0.23 10.39 9.74
N ASP A 115 1.00 10.97 8.81
CA ASP A 115 2.38 10.57 8.48
C ASP A 115 2.49 9.13 7.91
N GLU A 116 1.51 8.72 7.14
CA GLU A 116 1.54 7.46 6.36
C GLU A 116 2.56 7.56 5.24
N GLU A 117 2.50 8.65 4.47
CA GLU A 117 3.25 8.92 3.24
C GLU A 117 4.74 9.16 3.45
N GLY A 118 5.16 9.26 4.69
CA GLY A 118 6.58 9.41 5.04
C GLY A 118 6.78 10.36 6.19
N GLY A 119 7.80 10.06 6.97
CA GLY A 119 8.16 10.83 8.14
C GLY A 119 8.46 9.93 9.34
N GLY A 120 8.84 10.55 10.45
CA GLY A 120 9.26 9.85 11.65
C GLY A 120 8.13 9.54 12.63
N HIS A 121 6.90 10.03 12.36
CA HIS A 121 5.80 10.04 13.33
C HIS A 121 4.54 9.33 12.80
N ASN A 122 4.71 8.22 12.07
CA ASN A 122 3.59 7.47 11.52
C ASN A 122 2.53 7.17 12.58
N GLY A 123 1.30 7.59 12.32
CA GLY A 123 0.19 7.59 13.26
C GLY A 123 -0.24 6.20 13.71
N VAL A 124 -0.28 5.22 12.82
CA VAL A 124 -0.62 3.83 13.17
C VAL A 124 0.43 3.23 14.09
N SER A 125 1.73 3.41 13.76
CA SER A 125 2.82 2.95 14.64
C SER A 125 2.75 3.59 16.01
N TRP A 126 2.46 4.89 16.07
CA TRP A 126 2.34 5.62 17.33
C TRP A 126 1.14 5.12 18.16
N LEU A 127 -0.02 4.91 17.51
CA LEU A 127 -1.23 4.36 18.16
C LEU A 127 -0.99 2.95 18.68
N ILE A 128 -0.33 2.08 17.93
CA ILE A 128 0.04 0.72 18.37
C ILE A 128 0.91 0.77 19.62
N ALA A 129 1.90 1.66 19.63
CA ALA A 129 2.85 1.76 20.74
C ALA A 129 2.26 2.38 22.01
N ASN A 130 1.38 3.37 21.89
CA ASN A 130 0.95 4.21 23.02
C ASN A 130 -0.53 4.03 23.38
N HIS A 131 -1.39 3.65 22.44
CA HIS A 131 -2.85 3.62 22.60
C HIS A 131 -3.50 2.41 21.90
N ARG A 132 -2.85 1.26 21.95
CA ARG A 132 -3.32 0.01 21.30
C ARG A 132 -4.79 -0.28 21.58
N ALA A 133 -5.26 -0.09 22.82
CA ALA A 133 -6.64 -0.36 23.20
C ALA A 133 -7.68 0.48 22.44
N LEU A 134 -7.32 1.65 21.91
CA LEU A 134 -8.22 2.49 21.14
C LEU A 134 -8.46 1.93 19.73
N ILE A 135 -7.52 1.17 19.17
CA ILE A 135 -7.56 0.65 17.81
C ILE A 135 -7.57 -0.89 17.75
N ASP A 136 -7.67 -1.58 18.89
CA ASP A 136 -7.73 -3.04 18.87
C ASP A 136 -9.02 -3.54 18.23
N ALA A 137 -8.88 -4.41 17.23
CA ALA A 137 -9.99 -4.84 16.39
C ALA A 137 -9.80 -6.30 15.94
N GLU A 138 -10.86 -6.93 15.46
CA GLU A 138 -10.80 -8.26 14.85
C GLU A 138 -10.05 -8.20 13.52
N TYR A 139 -10.34 -7.18 12.74
CA TYR A 139 -9.65 -6.83 11.49
C TYR A 139 -9.86 -5.34 11.16
N ALA A 140 -9.11 -4.86 10.18
CA ALA A 140 -9.21 -3.51 9.67
C ALA A 140 -9.58 -3.49 8.19
N ILE A 141 -10.38 -2.49 7.81
CA ILE A 141 -10.59 -2.04 6.43
C ILE A 141 -9.73 -0.79 6.25
N ASN A 142 -8.88 -0.81 5.24
CA ASN A 142 -7.92 0.23 4.93
C ASN A 142 -8.00 0.63 3.46
N GLU A 143 -7.24 1.61 3.05
CA GLU A 143 -6.97 1.94 1.65
C GLU A 143 -6.42 0.75 0.86
N GLY A 144 -6.34 0.90 -0.46
CA GLY A 144 -5.95 -0.16 -1.38
C GLY A 144 -7.14 -0.98 -1.87
N GLY A 145 -6.88 -1.93 -2.74
CA GLY A 145 -7.95 -2.63 -3.43
C GLY A 145 -8.71 -1.72 -4.39
N GLY A 146 -10.01 -1.97 -4.54
CA GLY A 146 -10.85 -1.24 -5.49
C GLY A 146 -10.94 -1.92 -6.85
N GLY A 147 -11.57 -1.26 -7.82
CA GLY A 147 -11.86 -1.86 -9.11
C GLY A 147 -11.04 -1.31 -10.27
N THR A 148 -10.86 -2.14 -11.28
CA THR A 148 -10.25 -1.74 -12.56
C THR A 148 -11.32 -1.52 -13.60
N LEU A 149 -11.19 -0.43 -14.36
CA LEU A 149 -12.02 -0.10 -15.52
C LEU A 149 -11.26 -0.29 -16.83
N GLN A 150 -12.00 -0.66 -17.88
CA GLN A 150 -11.60 -0.47 -19.27
C GLN A 150 -12.61 0.47 -19.91
N GLY A 151 -12.20 1.72 -20.17
CA GLY A 151 -13.17 2.78 -20.43
C GLY A 151 -14.04 3.04 -19.20
N ASP A 152 -15.34 2.80 -19.31
CA ASP A 152 -16.28 2.89 -18.18
C ASP A 152 -16.77 1.53 -17.68
N GLU A 153 -16.31 0.43 -18.30
CA GLU A 153 -16.75 -0.92 -17.97
C GLU A 153 -15.85 -1.54 -16.87
N PRO A 154 -16.44 -1.99 -15.75
CA PRO A 154 -15.74 -2.75 -14.74
C PRO A 154 -15.14 -4.05 -15.30
N GLN A 155 -13.90 -4.37 -14.91
CA GLN A 155 -13.19 -5.58 -15.32
C GLN A 155 -13.03 -6.57 -14.18
N PHE A 156 -12.59 -6.09 -13.04
CA PHE A 156 -12.48 -6.87 -11.80
C PHE A 156 -12.46 -5.94 -10.59
N HIS A 157 -12.79 -6.50 -9.42
CA HIS A 157 -12.69 -5.83 -8.14
C HIS A 157 -11.62 -6.51 -7.30
N SER A 158 -10.68 -5.79 -6.72
CA SER A 158 -9.60 -6.36 -5.92
C SER A 158 -9.79 -6.13 -4.44
N ILE A 159 -9.38 -7.13 -3.64
CA ILE A 159 -9.17 -6.99 -2.19
C ILE A 159 -7.68 -7.10 -1.93
N GLN A 160 -7.06 -6.02 -1.46
CA GLN A 160 -5.66 -6.04 -1.06
C GLN A 160 -5.52 -6.74 0.29
N ALA A 161 -4.87 -7.90 0.31
CA ALA A 161 -4.67 -8.70 1.52
C ALA A 161 -3.19 -8.86 1.89
N ALA A 162 -2.30 -8.31 1.08
CA ALA A 162 -0.85 -8.33 1.29
C ALA A 162 -0.19 -7.09 0.70
N GLU A 163 1.04 -6.85 1.10
CA GLU A 163 1.91 -5.79 0.58
C GLU A 163 3.35 -6.27 0.54
N LYS A 164 4.15 -5.67 -0.34
CA LYS A 164 5.60 -5.86 -0.31
C LYS A 164 6.24 -5.03 0.79
N VAL A 165 7.33 -5.55 1.34
CA VAL A 165 8.14 -4.83 2.33
C VAL A 165 9.06 -3.87 1.62
N TYR A 166 8.98 -2.58 1.95
CA TYR A 166 9.88 -1.54 1.48
C TYR A 166 11.21 -1.60 2.24
N VAL A 167 12.33 -1.69 1.54
CA VAL A 167 13.68 -1.65 2.13
C VAL A 167 14.62 -0.89 1.21
N ASP A 168 15.39 0.02 1.80
CA ASP A 168 16.52 0.66 1.13
C ASP A 168 17.84 0.02 1.57
N PHE A 169 18.65 -0.37 0.60
CA PHE A 169 20.02 -0.80 0.80
C PHE A 169 20.98 0.27 0.28
N THR A 170 21.92 0.68 1.11
CA THR A 170 23.00 1.59 0.71
C THR A 170 24.23 0.77 0.34
N LEU A 171 24.66 0.89 -0.90
CA LEU A 171 25.94 0.36 -1.38
C LEU A 171 27.00 1.44 -1.23
N THR A 172 28.10 1.13 -0.58
CA THR A 172 29.21 2.07 -0.37
C THR A 172 30.52 1.43 -0.79
N VAL A 173 31.24 2.11 -1.66
CA VAL A 173 32.64 1.77 -2.01
C VAL A 173 33.54 2.88 -1.53
N ARG A 174 34.61 2.50 -0.84
CA ARG A 174 35.65 3.44 -0.37
C ARG A 174 36.97 3.13 -1.05
N ASN A 175 37.75 4.19 -1.34
CA ASN A 175 39.06 4.11 -1.96
C ASN A 175 39.98 5.18 -1.39
N THR A 176 41.29 5.02 -1.54
CA THR A 176 42.30 6.02 -1.11
C THR A 176 42.27 7.28 -1.96
N GLY A 177 41.65 7.23 -3.14
CA GLY A 177 41.71 8.32 -4.12
C GLY A 177 43.06 8.44 -4.81
N GLY A 178 43.30 9.58 -5.44
CA GLY A 178 44.55 9.87 -6.14
C GLY A 178 44.37 10.90 -7.26
N HIS A 179 45.44 11.25 -7.91
CA HIS A 179 45.43 12.15 -9.06
C HIS A 179 44.97 11.43 -10.33
N SER A 180 44.04 12.00 -11.07
CA SER A 180 43.41 11.36 -12.25
C SER A 180 44.40 11.06 -13.39
N SER A 181 45.54 11.78 -13.47
CA SER A 181 46.60 11.51 -14.46
C SER A 181 47.39 10.21 -14.21
N VAL A 182 47.20 9.59 -13.03
CA VAL A 182 47.74 8.29 -12.66
C VAL A 182 46.59 7.32 -12.45
N PRO A 183 46.00 6.75 -13.53
CA PRO A 183 44.81 5.92 -13.44
C PRO A 183 45.09 4.62 -12.68
N ARG A 184 44.20 4.26 -11.76
CA ARG A 184 44.25 3.02 -10.98
C ARG A 184 43.09 2.12 -11.39
N LYS A 185 43.26 0.80 -11.25
CA LYS A 185 42.20 -0.16 -11.51
C LYS A 185 41.15 -0.18 -10.40
N ASP A 186 41.55 0.13 -9.16
CA ASP A 186 40.69 0.18 -7.97
C ASP A 186 39.97 1.54 -7.83
N ASN A 187 39.04 1.83 -8.70
CA ASN A 187 38.28 3.07 -8.70
C ASN A 187 36.89 2.81 -8.07
N ALA A 188 36.53 3.61 -7.06
CA ALA A 188 35.28 3.45 -6.34
C ALA A 188 34.02 3.54 -7.24
N ILE A 189 34.03 4.43 -8.24
CA ILE A 189 32.96 4.54 -9.21
C ILE A 189 32.85 3.28 -10.07
N TYR A 190 33.98 2.71 -10.52
CA TYR A 190 33.95 1.52 -11.36
C TYR A 190 33.46 0.27 -10.60
N SER A 191 33.94 0.09 -9.37
CA SER A 191 33.47 -1.01 -8.51
C SER A 191 31.95 -0.89 -8.25
N LEU A 192 31.45 0.33 -7.92
CA LEU A 192 30.01 0.56 -7.71
C LEU A 192 29.21 0.32 -9.00
N ALA A 193 29.66 0.81 -10.15
CA ALA A 193 28.99 0.61 -11.43
C ALA A 193 28.89 -0.89 -11.79
N ALA A 194 29.97 -1.65 -11.59
CA ALA A 194 29.95 -3.10 -11.80
C ALA A 194 28.97 -3.82 -10.84
N ALA A 195 28.90 -3.40 -9.58
CA ALA A 195 27.95 -3.93 -8.62
C ALA A 195 26.51 -3.67 -9.07
N LEU A 196 26.19 -2.45 -9.49
CA LEU A 196 24.85 -2.08 -9.96
C LEU A 196 24.45 -2.85 -11.23
N GLN A 197 25.39 -3.07 -12.18
CA GLN A 197 25.13 -3.90 -13.35
C GLN A 197 24.80 -5.36 -12.98
N ARG A 198 25.49 -5.93 -12.00
CA ARG A 198 25.20 -7.29 -11.52
C ARG A 198 23.83 -7.37 -10.84
N ILE A 199 23.46 -6.36 -10.04
CA ILE A 199 22.14 -6.27 -9.44
C ILE A 199 21.06 -6.13 -10.51
N GLN A 200 21.26 -5.29 -11.53
CA GLN A 200 20.33 -5.12 -12.65
C GLN A 200 20.09 -6.43 -13.41
N ALA A 201 21.15 -7.22 -13.62
CA ALA A 201 21.07 -8.50 -14.33
C ALA A 201 20.44 -9.63 -13.47
N HIS A 202 20.37 -9.44 -12.15
CA HIS A 202 19.84 -10.46 -11.25
C HIS A 202 18.33 -10.44 -11.25
N THR A 203 17.72 -11.62 -11.33
CA THR A 203 16.28 -11.81 -11.18
C THR A 203 16.04 -12.75 -10.00
N PHE A 204 15.34 -12.26 -8.99
CA PHE A 204 14.91 -13.09 -7.87
C PHE A 204 13.98 -14.22 -8.35
N PRO A 205 13.97 -15.38 -7.68
CA PRO A 205 13.06 -16.47 -8.02
C PRO A 205 11.59 -16.07 -7.86
N VAL A 206 10.72 -16.79 -8.54
CA VAL A 206 9.28 -16.64 -8.33
C VAL A 206 8.92 -17.15 -6.94
N GLU A 207 8.21 -16.32 -6.19
CA GLU A 207 7.75 -16.63 -4.83
C GLU A 207 6.28 -16.25 -4.70
N LEU A 208 5.39 -17.23 -4.78
CA LEU A 208 3.96 -17.04 -4.64
C LEU A 208 3.50 -17.37 -3.21
N ASN A 209 2.53 -16.61 -2.75
CA ASN A 209 1.91 -16.77 -1.44
C ASN A 209 0.38 -17.01 -1.57
N ASN A 210 -0.32 -17.08 -0.44
CA ASN A 210 -1.76 -17.30 -0.36
C ASN A 210 -2.61 -16.21 -1.03
N VAL A 211 -2.03 -15.09 -1.42
CA VAL A 211 -2.69 -13.99 -2.11
C VAL A 211 -2.30 -13.97 -3.59
N THR A 212 -1.00 -14.08 -3.91
CA THR A 212 -0.52 -13.94 -5.28
C THR A 212 -0.82 -15.17 -6.16
N ARG A 213 -0.89 -16.36 -5.58
CA ARG A 213 -1.31 -17.55 -6.34
C ARG A 213 -2.76 -17.43 -6.83
N PRO A 214 -3.77 -17.20 -5.96
CA PRO A 214 -5.13 -16.94 -6.41
C PRO A 214 -5.25 -15.71 -7.31
N PHE A 215 -4.42 -14.68 -7.10
CA PHE A 215 -4.39 -13.54 -8.00
C PHE A 215 -4.13 -13.96 -9.45
N PHE A 216 -3.07 -14.74 -9.72
CA PHE A 216 -2.77 -15.19 -11.09
C PHE A 216 -3.82 -16.16 -11.63
N GLU A 217 -4.38 -17.04 -10.79
CA GLU A 217 -5.45 -17.98 -11.20
C GLU A 217 -6.73 -17.24 -11.62
N GLN A 218 -7.12 -16.20 -10.87
CA GLN A 218 -8.34 -15.45 -11.16
C GLN A 218 -8.13 -14.45 -12.30
N THR A 219 -7.01 -13.73 -12.31
CA THR A 219 -6.67 -12.79 -13.39
C THR A 219 -6.59 -13.49 -14.75
N ALA A 220 -6.13 -14.75 -14.78
CA ALA A 220 -6.13 -15.57 -15.98
C ALA A 220 -7.53 -15.80 -16.60
N LYS A 221 -8.62 -15.49 -15.91
CA LYS A 221 -9.99 -15.61 -16.45
C LYS A 221 -10.38 -14.42 -17.31
N VAL A 222 -9.71 -13.28 -17.13
CA VAL A 222 -10.01 -12.01 -17.81
C VAL A 222 -8.90 -11.56 -18.75
N GLU A 223 -7.75 -12.25 -18.73
CA GLU A 223 -6.61 -11.94 -19.58
C GLU A 223 -6.65 -12.63 -20.95
N MET A 224 -5.82 -12.12 -21.88
CA MET A 224 -5.67 -12.72 -23.21
C MET A 224 -5.18 -14.17 -23.15
N PRO A 225 -5.60 -15.05 -24.05
CA PRO A 225 -5.39 -16.51 -23.93
C PRO A 225 -3.94 -16.95 -23.68
N SER A 226 -2.96 -16.32 -24.33
CA SER A 226 -1.53 -16.65 -24.16
C SER A 226 -1.02 -16.30 -22.77
N LEU A 227 -1.35 -15.11 -22.27
CA LEU A 227 -0.98 -14.64 -20.93
C LEU A 227 -1.75 -15.43 -19.86
N ALA A 228 -3.03 -15.67 -20.08
CA ALA A 228 -3.86 -16.49 -19.21
C ALA A 228 -3.29 -17.91 -19.01
N THR A 229 -2.79 -18.53 -20.08
CA THR A 229 -2.13 -19.84 -20.00
C THR A 229 -0.84 -19.77 -19.18
N ALA A 230 -0.01 -18.76 -19.41
CA ALA A 230 1.22 -18.56 -18.64
C ALA A 230 0.93 -18.27 -17.15
N MET A 231 -0.11 -17.48 -16.85
CA MET A 231 -0.53 -17.19 -15.47
C MET A 231 -0.95 -18.46 -14.73
N ARG A 232 -1.76 -19.31 -15.35
CA ARG A 232 -2.14 -20.61 -14.76
C ARG A 232 -0.94 -21.53 -14.57
N ALA A 233 -0.03 -21.57 -15.55
CA ALA A 233 1.16 -22.41 -15.46
C ALA A 233 2.09 -21.96 -14.30
N VAL A 234 2.39 -20.66 -14.16
CA VAL A 234 3.23 -20.18 -13.07
C VAL A 234 2.54 -20.31 -11.70
N ALA A 235 1.23 -20.17 -11.64
CA ALA A 235 0.48 -20.40 -10.40
C ALA A 235 0.54 -21.86 -9.95
N ALA A 236 0.45 -22.80 -10.89
CA ALA A 236 0.58 -24.24 -10.62
C ALA A 236 2.03 -24.64 -10.29
N ASN A 237 3.00 -24.10 -11.03
CA ASN A 237 4.41 -24.42 -10.87
C ASN A 237 5.27 -23.12 -10.93
N PRO A 238 5.62 -22.52 -9.78
CA PRO A 238 6.49 -21.33 -9.74
C PRO A 238 7.88 -21.52 -10.36
N ALA A 239 8.33 -22.76 -10.54
CA ALA A 239 9.61 -23.07 -11.18
C ALA A 239 9.53 -23.08 -12.73
N ASP A 240 8.35 -22.91 -13.33
CA ASP A 240 8.21 -22.78 -14.78
C ASP A 240 8.77 -21.41 -15.25
N THR A 241 10.03 -21.45 -15.65
CA THR A 241 10.76 -20.24 -16.09
C THR A 241 10.21 -19.64 -17.39
N THR A 242 9.62 -20.48 -18.26
CA THR A 242 9.01 -20.01 -19.51
C THR A 242 7.72 -19.24 -19.23
N ALA A 243 6.85 -19.81 -18.41
CA ALA A 243 5.63 -19.13 -17.97
C ALA A 243 5.95 -17.85 -17.19
N ALA A 244 6.91 -17.91 -16.24
CA ALA A 244 7.33 -16.76 -15.46
C ALA A 244 7.88 -15.63 -16.34
N ARG A 245 8.63 -15.95 -17.39
CA ARG A 245 9.15 -14.95 -18.35
C ARG A 245 8.01 -14.28 -19.13
N LEU A 246 7.03 -15.04 -19.61
CA LEU A 246 5.89 -14.48 -20.32
C LEU A 246 5.05 -13.55 -19.44
N VAL A 247 4.75 -13.98 -18.22
CA VAL A 247 4.04 -13.15 -17.23
C VAL A 247 4.83 -11.90 -16.88
N SER A 248 6.16 -11.99 -16.80
CA SER A 248 7.06 -10.86 -16.47
C SER A 248 7.24 -9.85 -17.61
N MET A 249 6.68 -10.06 -18.79
CA MET A 249 6.66 -9.05 -19.85
C MET A 249 5.84 -7.82 -19.44
N ASP A 250 4.85 -7.98 -18.58
CA ASP A 250 4.20 -6.85 -17.91
C ASP A 250 4.92 -6.58 -16.57
N PRO A 251 5.51 -5.37 -16.37
CA PRO A 251 6.22 -5.04 -15.15
C PRO A 251 5.36 -5.13 -13.87
N ARG A 252 4.05 -4.93 -13.97
CA ARG A 252 3.12 -5.03 -12.83
C ARG A 252 3.03 -6.48 -12.36
N TYR A 253 2.87 -7.41 -13.31
CA TYR A 253 2.83 -8.85 -13.00
C TYR A 253 4.21 -9.37 -12.58
N ALA A 254 5.30 -8.88 -13.20
CA ALA A 254 6.66 -9.19 -12.77
C ALA A 254 6.89 -8.83 -11.29
N ALA A 255 6.43 -7.66 -10.87
CA ALA A 255 6.50 -7.21 -9.49
C ALA A 255 5.66 -8.04 -8.52
N MET A 256 4.57 -8.66 -8.97
CA MET A 256 3.73 -9.55 -8.16
C MET A 256 4.33 -10.94 -7.98
N LEU A 257 5.21 -11.37 -8.91
CA LEU A 257 5.82 -12.70 -8.89
C LEU A 257 6.96 -12.85 -7.89
N ARG A 258 7.68 -11.77 -7.54
CA ARG A 258 8.97 -11.88 -6.85
C ARG A 258 9.41 -10.60 -6.15
N THR A 259 10.43 -10.71 -5.29
CA THR A 259 11.20 -9.54 -4.82
C THR A 259 11.81 -8.82 -6.00
N THR A 260 11.77 -7.49 -5.95
CA THR A 260 12.35 -6.61 -6.98
C THR A 260 13.27 -5.58 -6.33
N CYS A 261 14.43 -5.31 -6.93
CA CYS A 261 15.38 -4.31 -6.45
C CYS A 261 15.79 -3.40 -7.61
N VAL A 262 15.82 -2.09 -7.37
CA VAL A 262 16.17 -1.08 -8.37
C VAL A 262 17.03 0.02 -7.76
N ALA A 263 18.09 0.43 -8.46
CA ALA A 263 18.89 1.58 -8.05
C ALA A 263 18.10 2.87 -8.27
N THR A 264 18.00 3.70 -7.23
CA THR A 264 17.21 4.94 -7.24
C THR A 264 18.06 6.20 -7.04
N MET A 265 19.23 6.08 -6.42
CA MET A 265 20.15 7.21 -6.20
C MET A 265 21.60 6.75 -6.44
N LEU A 266 22.43 7.68 -6.91
CA LEU A 266 23.85 7.48 -7.16
C LEU A 266 24.62 8.75 -6.82
N SER A 267 25.76 8.62 -6.12
CA SER A 267 26.67 9.71 -5.83
C SER A 267 28.12 9.22 -5.85
N GLY A 268 29.05 10.06 -6.31
CA GLY A 268 30.48 9.71 -6.32
C GLY A 268 31.35 10.79 -6.91
N GLY A 269 32.59 10.88 -6.40
CA GLY A 269 33.57 11.90 -6.79
C GLY A 269 33.34 13.25 -6.09
N HIS A 270 34.42 14.07 -6.09
CA HIS A 270 34.41 15.40 -5.47
C HIS A 270 35.14 16.45 -6.31
N ALA A 271 35.92 16.01 -7.29
CA ALA A 271 36.66 16.88 -8.20
C ALA A 271 36.93 16.17 -9.55
N PRO A 272 36.92 16.91 -10.70
CA PRO A 272 37.04 16.31 -12.01
C PRO A 272 38.44 15.71 -12.29
N ASN A 273 39.46 16.14 -11.53
CA ASN A 273 40.84 15.69 -11.68
C ASN A 273 41.35 14.79 -10.54
N ALA A 274 40.43 14.24 -9.73
CA ALA A 274 40.72 13.34 -8.62
C ALA A 274 40.00 12.01 -8.75
N LEU A 275 40.68 10.92 -8.38
CA LEU A 275 40.05 9.61 -8.22
C LEU A 275 39.09 9.67 -7.02
N PRO A 276 37.88 9.13 -7.12
CA PRO A 276 36.87 9.22 -6.07
C PRO A 276 37.28 8.43 -4.82
N GLN A 277 37.16 9.05 -3.64
CA GLN A 277 37.44 8.38 -2.37
C GLN A 277 36.19 7.61 -1.87
N THR A 278 35.01 7.99 -2.34
CA THR A 278 33.78 7.31 -2.00
C THR A 278 32.83 7.37 -3.20
N ALA A 279 32.11 6.27 -3.41
CA ALA A 279 30.95 6.21 -4.29
C ALA A 279 29.84 5.45 -3.55
N THR A 280 28.62 5.95 -3.67
CA THR A 280 27.44 5.38 -2.99
C THR A 280 26.26 5.25 -3.94
N ALA A 281 25.42 4.25 -3.73
CA ALA A 281 24.13 4.11 -4.38
C ALA A 281 23.07 3.69 -3.38
N ASN A 282 21.83 4.15 -3.60
CA ASN A 282 20.64 3.57 -2.98
C ASN A 282 20.04 2.53 -3.91
N VAL A 283 19.80 1.33 -3.39
CA VAL A 283 19.06 0.26 -4.06
C VAL A 283 17.79 0.02 -3.27
N ASN A 284 16.66 0.47 -3.84
CA ASN A 284 15.34 0.23 -3.25
C ASN A 284 14.86 -1.17 -3.62
N CYS A 285 14.55 -1.97 -2.61
CA CYS A 285 13.95 -3.29 -2.79
C CYS A 285 12.50 -3.30 -2.30
N ARG A 286 11.65 -3.96 -3.07
CA ARG A 286 10.29 -4.34 -2.71
C ARG A 286 10.27 -5.84 -2.51
N ILE A 287 10.37 -6.25 -1.26
CA ILE A 287 10.57 -7.65 -0.84
C ILE A 287 9.19 -8.31 -0.70
N VAL A 288 9.04 -9.55 -1.17
CA VAL A 288 7.81 -10.33 -0.90
C VAL A 288 7.64 -10.54 0.61
N PRO A 289 6.41 -10.51 1.14
CA PRO A 289 6.17 -10.48 2.58
C PRO A 289 6.67 -11.71 3.34
N THR A 290 6.91 -12.81 2.64
CA THR A 290 7.42 -14.08 3.18
C THR A 290 8.93 -14.12 3.37
N SER A 291 9.69 -13.24 2.69
CA SER A 291 11.15 -13.17 2.76
C SER A 291 11.61 -12.14 3.79
N LYS A 292 12.74 -12.42 4.47
CA LYS A 292 13.36 -11.49 5.41
C LYS A 292 14.25 -10.48 4.70
N THR A 293 14.39 -9.30 5.30
CA THR A 293 15.34 -8.28 4.84
C THR A 293 16.78 -8.80 4.79
N SER A 294 17.20 -9.57 5.80
CA SER A 294 18.55 -10.20 5.86
C SER A 294 18.80 -11.19 4.74
N ASP A 295 17.80 -11.97 4.34
CA ASP A 295 17.92 -12.94 3.25
C ASP A 295 18.18 -12.24 1.91
N VAL A 296 17.45 -11.13 1.68
CA VAL A 296 17.63 -10.32 0.47
C VAL A 296 18.99 -9.63 0.47
N GLN A 297 19.45 -9.10 1.60
CA GLN A 297 20.78 -8.53 1.72
C GLN A 297 21.87 -9.56 1.35
N ALA A 298 21.79 -10.77 1.90
CA ALA A 298 22.73 -11.86 1.59
C ALA A 298 22.71 -12.24 0.11
N VAL A 299 21.56 -12.18 -0.56
CA VAL A 299 21.47 -12.36 -2.03
C VAL A 299 22.19 -11.24 -2.74
N LEU A 300 21.97 -9.97 -2.37
CA LEU A 300 22.63 -8.82 -2.99
C LEU A 300 24.15 -8.88 -2.83
N GLU A 301 24.66 -9.22 -1.62
CA GLU A 301 26.08 -9.39 -1.36
C GLU A 301 26.71 -10.47 -2.25
N ARG A 302 26.03 -11.62 -2.38
CA ARG A 302 26.49 -12.71 -3.25
C ARG A 302 26.46 -12.33 -4.74
N VAL A 303 25.43 -11.59 -5.18
CA VAL A 303 25.28 -11.13 -6.57
C VAL A 303 26.35 -10.10 -6.91
N VAL A 304 26.59 -9.16 -6.00
CA VAL A 304 27.65 -8.15 -6.15
C VAL A 304 29.01 -8.79 -6.20
N ASN A 305 29.28 -9.82 -5.39
CA ASN A 305 30.53 -10.59 -5.37
C ASN A 305 31.79 -9.71 -5.46
N ASP A 306 31.85 -8.66 -4.65
CA ASP A 306 32.97 -7.71 -4.54
C ASP A 306 33.03 -7.22 -3.08
N SER A 307 34.06 -7.66 -2.36
CA SER A 307 34.27 -7.34 -0.95
C SER A 307 34.57 -5.86 -0.68
N THR A 308 34.86 -5.08 -1.71
CA THR A 308 35.05 -3.62 -1.59
C THR A 308 33.74 -2.86 -1.54
N VAL A 309 32.63 -3.51 -1.91
CA VAL A 309 31.27 -2.95 -1.86
C VAL A 309 30.62 -3.35 -0.56
N VAL A 310 30.41 -2.41 0.34
CA VAL A 310 29.71 -2.63 1.60
C VAL A 310 28.22 -2.34 1.39
N ILE A 311 27.36 -3.32 1.69
CA ILE A 311 25.90 -3.19 1.60
C ILE A 311 25.33 -3.08 3.02
N THR A 312 24.62 -2.00 3.29
CA THR A 312 24.00 -1.74 4.59
C THR A 312 22.53 -1.34 4.42
N THR A 313 21.74 -1.54 5.46
CA THR A 313 20.37 -1.02 5.55
C THR A 313 20.11 -0.50 6.95
N THR A 314 19.26 0.52 7.05
CA THR A 314 18.70 1.02 8.32
C THR A 314 17.37 0.34 8.66
N SER A 315 16.81 -0.40 7.71
CA SER A 315 15.58 -1.15 7.93
C SER A 315 15.82 -2.29 8.91
N ARG A 316 14.86 -2.48 9.81
CA ARG A 316 14.91 -3.63 10.73
C ARG A 316 14.82 -4.93 9.92
N ASP A 317 15.51 -5.97 10.38
CA ASP A 317 15.31 -7.31 9.84
C ASP A 317 13.90 -7.77 10.20
N ARG A 318 13.06 -7.88 9.19
CA ARG A 318 11.64 -8.22 9.34
C ARG A 318 11.11 -8.98 8.14
N THR A 319 10.05 -9.69 8.39
CA THR A 319 9.13 -10.20 7.38
C THR A 319 7.72 -9.86 7.83
N ASP A 320 6.81 -9.60 6.92
CA ASP A 320 5.38 -9.49 7.26
C ASP A 320 4.73 -10.87 7.39
N GLY A 321 5.50 -11.94 7.19
CA GLY A 321 5.02 -13.31 7.22
C GLY A 321 4.16 -13.67 6.01
N ALA A 322 3.68 -14.90 5.97
CA ALA A 322 2.72 -15.31 4.96
C ALA A 322 1.39 -14.56 5.20
N PRO A 323 0.82 -13.92 4.17
CA PRO A 323 -0.48 -13.28 4.30
C PRO A 323 -1.52 -14.30 4.76
N GLY A 324 -2.34 -13.93 5.75
CA GLY A 324 -3.50 -14.72 6.16
C GLY A 324 -4.58 -14.76 5.07
N PRO A 325 -5.54 -15.67 5.17
CA PRO A 325 -6.71 -15.65 4.30
C PRO A 325 -7.52 -14.38 4.52
N ILE A 326 -8.21 -13.93 3.48
CA ILE A 326 -9.18 -12.84 3.61
C ILE A 326 -10.29 -13.29 4.56
N HIS A 327 -10.68 -12.43 5.50
CA HIS A 327 -11.78 -12.73 6.42
C HIS A 327 -13.05 -13.09 5.65
N PRO A 328 -13.69 -14.25 5.94
CA PRO A 328 -14.82 -14.74 5.12
C PRO A 328 -15.94 -13.73 4.95
N ALA A 329 -16.32 -13.00 6.00
CA ALA A 329 -17.37 -11.98 5.91
C ALA A 329 -16.97 -10.81 5.01
N VAL A 330 -15.71 -10.39 5.00
CA VAL A 330 -15.22 -9.31 4.11
C VAL A 330 -15.28 -9.77 2.66
N LEU A 331 -14.78 -10.98 2.37
CA LEU A 331 -14.80 -11.53 1.01
C LEU A 331 -16.24 -11.67 0.51
N ALA A 332 -17.11 -12.29 1.30
CA ALA A 332 -18.50 -12.55 0.91
C ALA A 332 -19.31 -11.26 0.72
N ALA A 333 -19.13 -10.28 1.63
CA ALA A 333 -19.77 -8.97 1.48
C ALA A 333 -19.28 -8.24 0.22
N THR A 334 -17.97 -8.29 -0.06
CA THR A 334 -17.40 -7.68 -1.27
C THR A 334 -17.96 -8.35 -2.53
N VAL A 335 -18.00 -9.68 -2.60
CA VAL A 335 -18.59 -10.40 -3.73
C VAL A 335 -20.08 -10.05 -3.91
N GLN A 336 -20.86 -10.06 -2.83
CA GLN A 336 -22.28 -9.71 -2.88
C GLN A 336 -22.50 -8.29 -3.43
N LEU A 337 -21.71 -7.32 -2.96
CA LEU A 337 -21.83 -5.93 -3.40
C LEU A 337 -21.33 -5.73 -4.83
N THR A 338 -20.23 -6.40 -5.21
CA THR A 338 -19.71 -6.37 -6.57
C THR A 338 -20.73 -6.91 -7.58
N ASN A 339 -21.40 -8.00 -7.23
CA ASN A 339 -22.48 -8.56 -8.06
C ASN A 339 -23.63 -7.54 -8.25
N ARG A 340 -23.96 -6.79 -7.22
CA ARG A 340 -25.08 -5.82 -7.25
C ARG A 340 -24.71 -4.50 -7.94
N MET A 341 -23.50 -3.99 -7.71
CA MET A 341 -23.13 -2.63 -8.07
C MET A 341 -22.22 -2.54 -9.30
N PHE A 342 -21.48 -3.61 -9.62
CA PHE A 342 -20.41 -3.60 -10.60
C PHE A 342 -20.48 -4.78 -11.57
N ASN A 343 -21.67 -5.09 -12.06
CA ASN A 343 -21.95 -6.11 -13.10
C ASN A 343 -21.42 -7.52 -12.80
N GLY A 344 -21.18 -7.85 -11.52
CA GLY A 344 -20.70 -9.19 -11.14
C GLY A 344 -19.29 -9.54 -11.63
N VAL A 345 -18.44 -8.55 -11.83
CA VAL A 345 -17.04 -8.81 -12.19
C VAL A 345 -16.31 -9.62 -11.11
N PRO A 346 -15.27 -10.38 -11.44
CA PRO A 346 -14.53 -11.17 -10.47
C PRO A 346 -13.97 -10.35 -9.31
N VAL A 347 -14.08 -10.87 -8.10
CA VAL A 347 -13.38 -10.33 -6.92
C VAL A 347 -12.06 -11.07 -6.76
N ILE A 348 -10.94 -10.35 -6.84
CA ILE A 348 -9.60 -10.92 -6.92
C ILE A 348 -8.76 -10.48 -5.72
N PRO A 349 -8.17 -11.41 -4.93
CA PRO A 349 -7.19 -11.03 -3.91
C PRO A 349 -5.93 -10.48 -4.57
N THR A 350 -5.37 -9.40 -4.00
CA THR A 350 -4.15 -8.78 -4.55
C THR A 350 -3.13 -8.47 -3.47
N MET A 351 -1.86 -8.40 -3.89
CA MET A 351 -0.75 -7.90 -3.10
C MET A 351 -0.32 -6.54 -3.66
N SER A 352 -0.31 -5.50 -2.83
CA SER A 352 0.28 -4.22 -3.26
C SER A 352 1.79 -4.37 -3.49
N THR A 353 2.28 -3.76 -4.55
CA THR A 353 3.73 -3.58 -4.77
C THR A 353 4.28 -2.38 -4.00
N GLY A 354 3.40 -1.50 -3.53
CA GLY A 354 3.65 -0.43 -2.57
C GLY A 354 3.60 -0.95 -1.13
N ALA A 355 3.47 -0.02 -0.19
CA ALA A 355 3.24 -0.28 1.22
C ALA A 355 2.16 0.69 1.71
N THR A 356 1.37 0.28 2.68
CA THR A 356 0.36 1.10 3.38
C THR A 356 0.51 0.88 4.89
N ASP A 357 -0.24 1.59 5.70
CA ASP A 357 -0.32 1.32 7.15
C ASP A 357 -0.82 -0.09 7.50
N GLY A 358 -1.37 -0.81 6.51
CA GLY A 358 -1.87 -2.18 6.68
C GLY A 358 -0.81 -3.15 7.19
N TYR A 359 0.45 -3.04 6.75
CA TYR A 359 1.50 -3.93 7.24
C TYR A 359 1.78 -3.73 8.74
N ARG A 360 1.65 -2.50 9.24
CA ARG A 360 1.88 -2.19 10.68
C ARG A 360 0.82 -2.85 11.55
N LEU A 361 -0.43 -2.80 11.11
CA LEU A 361 -1.53 -3.46 11.80
C LEU A 361 -1.40 -4.99 11.74
N ARG A 362 -1.08 -5.56 10.58
CA ARG A 362 -0.85 -7.02 10.43
C ARG A 362 0.29 -7.49 11.34
N ASN A 363 1.39 -6.77 11.40
CA ASN A 363 2.51 -7.07 12.32
C ASN A 363 2.12 -6.93 13.80
N ALA A 364 1.13 -6.10 14.10
CA ALA A 364 0.56 -5.98 15.44
C ALA A 364 -0.58 -6.99 15.70
N GLY A 365 -0.83 -7.94 14.78
CA GLY A 365 -1.83 -9.00 14.93
C GLY A 365 -3.26 -8.57 14.59
N ILE A 366 -3.45 -7.47 13.86
CA ILE A 366 -4.75 -7.07 13.31
C ILE A 366 -4.75 -7.33 11.79
N PRO A 367 -5.42 -8.36 11.30
CA PRO A 367 -5.60 -8.59 9.86
C PRO A 367 -6.16 -7.34 9.19
N THR A 368 -5.57 -6.92 8.07
CA THR A 368 -5.94 -5.67 7.42
C THR A 368 -6.14 -5.90 5.93
N TYR A 369 -7.25 -5.39 5.42
CA TYR A 369 -7.67 -5.56 4.03
C TYR A 369 -7.92 -4.20 3.40
N GLY A 370 -7.28 -3.93 2.26
CA GLY A 370 -7.62 -2.80 1.42
C GLY A 370 -8.83 -3.17 0.57
N VAL A 371 -9.94 -2.47 0.78
CA VAL A 371 -11.16 -2.68 0.01
C VAL A 371 -11.95 -1.38 -0.08
N SER A 372 -12.30 -1.01 -1.30
CA SER A 372 -13.13 0.15 -1.59
C SER A 372 -14.05 -0.15 -2.78
N GLY A 373 -15.04 0.66 -3.02
CA GLY A 373 -15.84 0.61 -4.24
C GLY A 373 -15.37 1.62 -5.29
N ILE A 374 -14.13 2.07 -5.19
CA ILE A 374 -13.53 3.01 -6.13
C ILE A 374 -13.01 2.23 -7.34
N PHE A 375 -13.54 2.54 -8.51
CA PHE A 375 -13.09 1.95 -9.77
C PHE A 375 -12.39 3.02 -10.63
N SER A 376 -11.23 2.69 -11.19
CA SER A 376 -10.45 3.57 -12.06
C SER A 376 -9.73 2.80 -13.15
N MET A 377 -9.37 3.48 -14.24
CA MET A 377 -8.43 2.91 -15.21
C MET A 377 -7.02 2.90 -14.62
N THR A 378 -6.19 1.97 -15.08
CA THR A 378 -4.79 1.88 -14.65
C THR A 378 -4.07 3.21 -14.89
N GLY A 379 -3.48 3.78 -13.85
CA GLY A 379 -2.72 5.04 -13.90
C GLY A 379 -3.59 6.31 -14.02
N GLU A 380 -4.91 6.20 -14.02
CA GLU A 380 -5.81 7.34 -14.21
C GLU A 380 -5.75 8.35 -13.06
N THR A 381 -5.64 7.88 -11.83
CA THR A 381 -5.67 8.74 -10.64
C THR A 381 -4.44 9.62 -10.51
N ASN A 382 -3.31 9.18 -11.07
CA ASN A 382 -2.01 9.85 -10.96
C ASN A 382 -1.63 10.19 -9.52
N ALA A 383 -2.00 9.30 -8.56
CA ALA A 383 -1.59 9.43 -7.16
C ALA A 383 -0.07 9.64 -7.05
N HIS A 384 0.38 10.48 -6.12
CA HIS A 384 1.75 10.99 -5.96
C HIS A 384 2.26 11.87 -7.12
N GLY A 385 1.58 11.86 -8.25
CA GLY A 385 1.91 12.68 -9.43
C GLY A 385 1.31 14.09 -9.38
N ARG A 386 1.56 14.83 -10.47
CA ARG A 386 0.94 16.12 -10.73
C ARG A 386 -0.49 15.90 -11.27
N ASP A 387 -1.42 16.82 -10.92
CA ASP A 387 -2.82 16.73 -11.35
C ASP A 387 -3.52 15.43 -10.91
N GLU A 388 -3.26 15.03 -9.67
CA GLU A 388 -3.96 13.91 -9.05
C GLU A 388 -5.47 14.11 -9.12
N LYS A 389 -6.18 13.05 -9.50
CA LYS A 389 -7.62 13.11 -9.75
C LYS A 389 -8.34 11.83 -9.37
N LEU A 390 -9.63 11.97 -9.09
CA LEU A 390 -10.54 10.86 -8.83
C LEU A 390 -11.86 11.13 -9.58
N ARG A 391 -12.41 10.12 -10.28
CA ARG A 391 -13.73 10.24 -10.89
C ARG A 391 -14.78 10.54 -9.84
N VAL A 392 -15.62 11.55 -10.07
CA VAL A 392 -16.75 11.90 -9.17
C VAL A 392 -17.67 10.69 -9.00
N LYS A 393 -18.00 9.99 -10.11
CA LYS A 393 -18.80 8.77 -10.07
C LYS A 393 -18.18 7.70 -9.16
N SER A 394 -16.88 7.43 -9.31
CA SER A 394 -16.19 6.41 -8.52
C SER A 394 -16.12 6.76 -7.03
N PHE A 395 -16.04 8.05 -6.69
CA PHE A 395 -16.14 8.51 -5.31
C PHE A 395 -17.51 8.17 -4.70
N TYR A 396 -18.60 8.48 -5.40
CA TYR A 396 -19.94 8.20 -4.87
C TYR A 396 -20.30 6.72 -4.89
N ASP A 397 -19.82 5.96 -5.88
CA ASP A 397 -19.94 4.50 -5.89
C ASP A 397 -19.18 3.89 -4.69
N GLY A 398 -17.95 4.37 -4.42
CA GLY A 398 -17.16 3.97 -3.25
C GLY A 398 -17.83 4.32 -1.92
N LEU A 399 -18.41 5.52 -1.81
CA LEU A 399 -19.17 5.95 -0.63
C LEU A 399 -20.34 4.99 -0.36
N ALA A 400 -21.12 4.66 -1.39
CA ALA A 400 -22.25 3.75 -1.29
C ALA A 400 -21.81 2.31 -1.00
N PHE A 401 -20.74 1.85 -1.66
CA PHE A 401 -20.17 0.53 -1.44
C PHE A 401 -19.69 0.35 0.01
N LEU A 402 -18.89 1.27 0.53
CA LEU A 402 -18.37 1.21 1.90
C LEU A 402 -19.50 1.33 2.94
N TYR A 403 -20.53 2.13 2.65
CA TYR A 403 -21.73 2.19 3.50
C TYR A 403 -22.37 0.81 3.66
N GLU A 404 -22.61 0.12 2.56
CA GLU A 404 -23.23 -1.21 2.58
C GLU A 404 -22.26 -2.29 3.11
N LEU A 405 -20.98 -2.22 2.77
CA LEU A 405 -19.97 -3.18 3.23
C LEU A 405 -19.93 -3.22 4.76
N VAL A 406 -19.82 -2.07 5.40
CA VAL A 406 -19.77 -1.98 6.87
C VAL A 406 -21.08 -2.49 7.49
N ARG A 407 -22.23 -2.20 6.91
CA ARG A 407 -23.52 -2.73 7.37
C ARG A 407 -23.62 -4.24 7.27
N LEU A 408 -23.08 -4.83 6.22
CA LEU A 408 -23.05 -6.28 6.04
C LEU A 408 -22.12 -6.95 7.07
N VAL A 409 -20.89 -6.44 7.24
CA VAL A 409 -19.89 -7.11 8.10
C VAL A 409 -20.09 -6.83 9.59
N ALA A 410 -20.76 -5.74 9.95
CA ALA A 410 -21.07 -5.36 11.34
C ALA A 410 -22.56 -5.53 11.72
N GLY A 411 -23.37 -6.03 10.81
CA GLY A 411 -24.80 -6.29 11.03
C GLY A 411 -25.07 -7.63 11.72
N PRO A 412 -26.34 -7.95 11.97
CA PRO A 412 -26.74 -9.13 12.73
C PRO A 412 -26.48 -10.46 12.01
N ASN A 413 -26.40 -10.45 10.70
CA ASN A 413 -26.18 -11.63 9.86
C ASN A 413 -25.06 -11.33 8.83
N PRO A 414 -23.80 -11.32 9.26
CA PRO A 414 -22.70 -11.14 8.31
C PRO A 414 -22.70 -12.31 7.31
N PRO A 415 -22.43 -12.03 6.02
CA PRO A 415 -22.46 -13.09 5.01
C PRO A 415 -21.42 -14.17 5.32
N GLY A 416 -21.85 -15.43 5.14
CA GLY A 416 -21.01 -16.62 5.32
C GLY A 416 -19.98 -16.77 4.21
N PRO A 417 -19.10 -17.79 4.31
CA PRO A 417 -18.08 -18.05 3.29
C PRO A 417 -18.70 -18.25 1.91
N VAL A 418 -18.04 -17.71 0.90
CA VAL A 418 -18.39 -17.93 -0.51
C VAL A 418 -18.00 -19.37 -0.87
N SER A 419 -18.94 -20.16 -1.37
CA SER A 419 -18.72 -21.53 -1.83
C SER A 419 -17.88 -21.60 -3.10
#